data_96ef5018cd4796849cd8b6873f683744
#
_entry.id   96ef5018cd4796849cd8b6873f683744
#
_cell.length_a   1.000
_cell.length_b   1.000
_cell.length_c   1.000
_cell.angle_alpha   90.00
_cell.angle_beta   90.00
_cell.angle_gamma   90.00
#
_symmetry.space_group_name_H-M   'P 1'
#
loop_
_entity.id
_entity.type
_entity.pdbx_description
1 polymer ?
#
loop_
_entity_poly.entity_id
_entity_poly.type
_entity_poly.pdbx_seq_one_letter_code
_entity_poly.pdbx_strand_id
1 'polypeptide(L)'
;MIARLKDLTFNRFGKKVLTIETDADIRGLFDRLNDKDVEVDIKEYRPKRSKDSNRYMWELLGKLSDVLNVDKDTLYREYIRNVGGNYQAVCVQNEAVEDLIKGWEHNGTGWQTDTAESKIDGCTVVLLYFGSSTFDTKQMSRLIDLIVEDCKANGIETLTPDEIARLDL
;
A
#
# COMPACT_ATOMS: atom_id res chain seq x y z
N MET A 1 -8.14 16.18 4.93
CA MET A 1 -8.87 16.27 6.23
C MET A 1 -9.45 14.90 6.53
N ILE A 2 -9.29 14.42 7.77
CA ILE A 2 -9.95 13.20 8.23
C ILE A 2 -11.27 13.60 8.88
N ALA A 3 -12.34 12.91 8.51
CA ALA A 3 -13.68 13.18 9.02
C ALA A 3 -14.50 11.89 9.07
N ARG A 4 -15.57 11.87 9.86
CA ARG A 4 -16.49 10.76 9.95
C ARG A 4 -17.83 11.16 9.35
N LEU A 5 -18.36 10.33 8.46
CA LEU A 5 -19.73 10.47 7.98
C LEU A 5 -20.70 10.13 9.12
N LYS A 6 -21.64 11.02 9.41
CA LYS A 6 -22.58 10.86 10.53
C LYS A 6 -24.00 10.63 10.07
N ASP A 7 -24.47 11.37 9.09
CA ASP A 7 -25.86 11.33 8.71
C ASP A 7 -26.08 11.76 7.26
N LEU A 8 -27.16 11.26 6.65
CA LEU A 8 -27.65 11.65 5.34
C LEU A 8 -29.14 12.00 5.46
N THR A 9 -29.44 13.26 5.40
CA THR A 9 -30.82 13.78 5.54
C THR A 9 -31.28 14.50 4.27
N PHE A 10 -32.51 14.98 4.28
CA PHE A 10 -33.07 15.84 3.24
C PHE A 10 -33.47 17.18 3.84
N ASN A 11 -33.09 18.26 3.21
CA ASN A 11 -33.57 19.57 3.61
C ASN A 11 -35.01 19.80 3.13
N ARG A 12 -35.65 20.91 3.55
CA ARG A 12 -37.02 21.29 3.18
C ARG A 12 -37.26 21.44 1.66
N PHE A 13 -36.19 21.51 0.86
CA PHE A 13 -36.23 21.60 -0.60
C PHE A 13 -35.97 20.26 -1.29
N GLY A 14 -35.89 19.15 -0.54
CA GLY A 14 -35.61 17.82 -1.07
C GLY A 14 -34.14 17.57 -1.44
N LYS A 15 -33.21 18.51 -1.15
CA LYS A 15 -31.79 18.31 -1.40
C LYS A 15 -31.18 17.42 -0.31
N LYS A 16 -30.30 16.53 -0.72
CA LYS A 16 -29.51 15.67 0.20
C LYS A 16 -28.52 16.52 0.99
N VAL A 17 -28.48 16.31 2.30
CA VAL A 17 -27.54 16.93 3.23
C VAL A 17 -26.70 15.85 3.85
N LEU A 18 -25.41 15.89 3.63
CA LEU A 18 -24.44 14.99 4.22
C LEU A 18 -23.77 15.68 5.42
N THR A 19 -23.90 15.07 6.60
CA THR A 19 -23.27 15.56 7.82
C THR A 19 -21.97 14.83 8.06
N ILE A 20 -20.89 15.58 8.21
CA ILE A 20 -19.55 15.07 8.56
C ILE A 20 -19.08 15.67 9.89
N GLU A 21 -18.35 14.89 10.67
CA GLU A 21 -17.73 15.31 11.93
C GLU A 21 -16.21 15.24 11.78
N THR A 22 -15.51 16.27 12.23
CA THR A 22 -14.05 16.35 12.18
C THR A 22 -13.51 17.15 13.34
N ASP A 23 -12.32 16.75 13.84
CA ASP A 23 -11.57 17.52 14.85
C ASP A 23 -10.73 18.63 14.23
N ALA A 24 -10.65 18.71 12.90
CA ALA A 24 -9.89 19.75 12.21
C ALA A 24 -10.60 21.11 12.33
N ASP A 25 -9.83 22.18 12.56
CA ASP A 25 -10.37 23.54 12.47
C ASP A 25 -10.64 23.90 11.01
N ILE A 26 -11.92 23.91 10.66
CA ILE A 26 -12.40 24.20 9.31
C ILE A 26 -13.07 25.57 9.16
N ARG A 27 -13.04 26.42 10.17
CA ARG A 27 -13.72 27.74 10.16
C ARG A 27 -13.28 28.59 8.98
N GLY A 28 -11.99 28.79 8.81
CA GLY A 28 -11.46 29.58 7.68
C GLY A 28 -11.76 28.97 6.31
N LEU A 29 -11.88 27.64 6.20
CA LEU A 29 -12.32 26.98 4.99
C LEU A 29 -13.80 27.25 4.73
N PHE A 30 -14.63 27.11 5.76
CA PHE A 30 -16.08 27.38 5.69
C PHE A 30 -16.35 28.81 5.27
N ASP A 31 -15.75 29.82 5.94
CA ASP A 31 -15.94 31.24 5.64
C ASP A 31 -15.58 31.59 4.19
N ARG A 32 -14.54 30.98 3.65
CA ARG A 32 -14.09 31.21 2.27
C ARG A 32 -14.98 30.55 1.22
N LEU A 33 -15.59 29.42 1.52
CA LEU A 33 -16.34 28.59 0.58
C LEU A 33 -17.84 28.61 0.79
N ASN A 34 -18.33 29.27 1.83
CA ASN A 34 -19.75 29.37 2.11
C ASN A 34 -20.51 29.95 0.91
N ASP A 35 -21.69 29.38 0.62
CA ASP A 35 -22.55 29.71 -0.52
C ASP A 35 -21.91 29.54 -1.92
N LYS A 36 -20.81 28.78 -2.03
CA LYS A 36 -20.19 28.43 -3.33
C LYS A 36 -20.41 26.97 -3.65
N ASP A 37 -20.44 26.68 -4.93
CA ASP A 37 -20.32 25.29 -5.40
C ASP A 37 -18.90 24.80 -5.15
N VAL A 38 -18.80 23.59 -4.57
CA VAL A 38 -17.54 22.95 -4.23
C VAL A 38 -17.49 21.53 -4.75
N GLU A 39 -16.33 21.09 -5.17
CA GLU A 39 -16.07 19.70 -5.46
C GLU A 39 -15.62 18.98 -4.18
N VAL A 40 -16.24 17.84 -3.87
CA VAL A 40 -15.97 17.06 -2.66
C VAL A 40 -15.61 15.65 -3.05
N ASP A 41 -14.38 15.23 -2.74
CA ASP A 41 -13.88 13.85 -2.90
C ASP A 41 -13.87 13.17 -1.53
N ILE A 42 -14.65 12.10 -1.38
CA ILE A 42 -14.80 11.33 -0.15
C ILE A 42 -14.30 9.91 -0.39
N LYS A 43 -13.25 9.53 0.35
CA LYS A 43 -12.65 8.20 0.31
C LYS A 43 -12.62 7.59 1.70
N GLU A 44 -12.68 6.27 1.77
CA GLU A 44 -12.40 5.58 3.01
C GLU A 44 -10.99 5.95 3.53
N TYR A 45 -10.95 6.42 4.79
CA TYR A 45 -9.67 6.70 5.43
C TYR A 45 -8.96 5.39 5.76
N ARG A 46 -7.80 5.20 5.17
CA ARG A 46 -6.87 4.15 5.53
C ARG A 46 -5.64 4.80 6.16
N PRO A 47 -5.31 4.46 7.41
CA PRO A 47 -4.07 4.95 8.02
C PRO A 47 -2.90 4.66 7.08
N LYS A 48 -2.12 5.70 6.77
CA LYS A 48 -0.87 5.47 6.04
C LYS A 48 0.10 4.80 6.99
N ARG A 49 0.83 3.80 6.46
CA ARG A 49 1.95 3.20 7.20
C ARG A 49 2.88 4.27 7.74
N SER A 50 3.46 4.01 8.90
CA SER A 50 4.43 4.89 9.52
C SER A 50 5.70 5.00 8.67
N LYS A 51 6.32 6.19 8.67
CA LYS A 51 7.65 6.38 8.04
C LYS A 51 8.72 5.57 8.78
N ASP A 52 8.50 5.30 10.05
CA ASP A 52 9.42 4.54 10.89
C ASP A 52 9.40 3.05 10.55
N SER A 53 8.22 2.49 10.28
CA SER A 53 8.08 1.12 9.77
C SER A 53 8.82 0.93 8.44
N ASN A 54 8.67 1.88 7.52
CA ASN A 54 9.37 1.82 6.25
C ASN A 54 10.89 1.93 6.42
N ARG A 55 11.36 2.83 7.29
CA ARG A 55 12.80 2.99 7.59
C ARG A 55 13.35 1.71 8.20
N TYR A 56 12.66 1.14 9.18
CA TYR A 56 13.04 -0.10 9.85
C TYR A 56 13.14 -1.28 8.86
N MET A 57 12.16 -1.44 7.99
CA MET A 57 12.20 -2.44 6.92
C MET A 57 13.49 -2.30 6.08
N TRP A 58 13.80 -1.10 5.63
CA TRP A 58 14.99 -0.86 4.80
C TRP A 58 16.30 -1.04 5.56
N GLU A 59 16.33 -0.79 6.88
CA GLU A 59 17.47 -1.08 7.75
C GLU A 59 17.71 -2.57 7.84
N LEU A 60 16.67 -3.37 8.10
CA LEU A 60 16.77 -4.83 8.16
C LEU A 60 17.22 -5.43 6.84
N LEU A 61 16.65 -4.97 5.73
CA LEU A 61 17.07 -5.40 4.39
C LEU A 61 18.54 -5.07 4.10
N GLY A 62 19.04 -3.94 4.60
CA GLY A 62 20.45 -3.61 4.52
C GLY A 62 21.33 -4.62 5.27
N LYS A 63 20.98 -4.93 6.52
CA LYS A 63 21.72 -5.92 7.33
C LYS A 63 21.69 -7.32 6.71
N LEU A 64 20.54 -7.76 6.19
CA LEU A 64 20.42 -9.03 5.47
C LEU A 64 21.24 -9.06 4.19
N SER A 65 21.20 -8.00 3.41
CA SER A 65 22.00 -7.84 2.19
C SER A 65 23.49 -8.05 2.46
N ASP A 66 24.00 -7.44 3.53
CA ASP A 66 25.41 -7.57 3.93
C ASP A 66 25.76 -9.01 4.34
N VAL A 67 24.89 -9.68 5.10
CA VAL A 67 25.12 -11.05 5.61
C VAL A 67 24.99 -12.09 4.50
N LEU A 68 23.97 -11.97 3.66
CA LEU A 68 23.67 -12.93 2.59
C LEU A 68 24.46 -12.65 1.31
N ASN A 69 25.15 -11.52 1.22
CA ASN A 69 25.82 -11.03 0.01
C ASN A 69 24.89 -11.02 -1.22
N VAL A 70 23.65 -10.58 -1.01
CA VAL A 70 22.60 -10.43 -2.02
C VAL A 70 22.19 -8.96 -2.07
N ASP A 71 21.97 -8.44 -3.28
CA ASP A 71 21.53 -7.07 -3.45
C ASP A 71 20.22 -6.78 -2.72
N LYS A 72 20.17 -5.63 -2.03
CA LYS A 72 19.05 -5.22 -1.19
C LYS A 72 17.73 -5.09 -1.95
N ASP A 73 17.78 -4.59 -3.19
CA ASP A 73 16.57 -4.45 -4.02
C ASP A 73 16.08 -5.83 -4.47
N THR A 74 16.99 -6.78 -4.70
CA THR A 74 16.66 -8.17 -5.00
C THR A 74 15.94 -8.83 -3.82
N LEU A 75 16.46 -8.69 -2.60
CA LEU A 75 15.80 -9.16 -1.38
C LEU A 75 14.42 -8.52 -1.20
N TYR A 76 14.33 -7.20 -1.35
CA TYR A 76 13.06 -6.49 -1.26
C TYR A 76 12.03 -7.02 -2.25
N ARG A 77 12.42 -7.26 -3.49
CA ARG A 77 11.54 -7.82 -4.53
C ARG A 77 11.03 -9.22 -4.16
N GLU A 78 11.88 -10.04 -3.58
CA GLU A 78 11.51 -11.38 -3.11
C GLU A 78 10.49 -11.31 -1.97
N TYR A 79 10.70 -10.47 -0.97
CA TYR A 79 9.75 -10.27 0.12
C TYR A 79 8.41 -9.74 -0.34
N ILE A 80 8.38 -8.82 -1.32
CA ILE A 80 7.13 -8.34 -1.92
C ILE A 80 6.33 -9.49 -2.54
N ARG A 81 6.97 -10.47 -3.17
CA ARG A 81 6.28 -11.65 -3.72
C ARG A 81 5.73 -12.56 -2.63
N ASN A 82 6.49 -12.71 -1.54
CA ASN A 82 6.22 -13.68 -0.47
C ASN A 82 5.22 -13.18 0.58
N VAL A 83 5.00 -11.86 0.71
CA VAL A 83 4.10 -11.29 1.73
C VAL A 83 2.64 -11.73 1.60
N GLY A 84 2.24 -12.17 0.41
CA GLY A 84 0.90 -12.68 0.10
C GLY A 84 -0.21 -11.62 0.06
N GLY A 85 -1.20 -11.87 -0.80
CA GLY A 85 -2.40 -11.02 -0.90
C GLY A 85 -2.18 -9.63 -1.49
N ASN A 86 -1.02 -9.37 -2.08
CA ASN A 86 -0.63 -8.09 -2.65
C ASN A 86 -0.49 -8.13 -4.18
N TYR A 87 -1.16 -9.07 -4.84
CA TYR A 87 -1.15 -9.17 -6.28
C TYR A 87 -2.56 -9.28 -6.86
N GLN A 88 -2.67 -8.94 -8.13
CA GLN A 88 -3.87 -9.14 -8.93
C GLN A 88 -3.50 -9.97 -10.17
N ALA A 89 -4.31 -10.97 -10.49
CA ALA A 89 -4.17 -11.75 -11.71
C ALA A 89 -5.11 -11.19 -12.78
N VAL A 90 -4.59 -10.94 -13.97
CA VAL A 90 -5.34 -10.46 -15.14
C VAL A 90 -5.03 -11.34 -16.35
N CYS A 91 -6.02 -11.59 -17.18
CA CYS A 91 -5.82 -12.25 -18.47
C CYS A 91 -5.66 -11.18 -19.56
N VAL A 92 -4.56 -11.19 -20.27
CA VAL A 92 -4.16 -10.16 -21.22
C VAL A 92 -3.87 -10.80 -22.58
N GLN A 93 -4.29 -10.17 -23.66
CA GLN A 93 -3.92 -10.62 -25.02
C GLN A 93 -2.41 -10.62 -25.16
N ASN A 94 -1.87 -11.64 -25.81
CA ASN A 94 -0.42 -11.88 -25.88
C ASN A 94 0.35 -10.65 -26.42
N GLU A 95 -0.24 -9.92 -27.35
CA GLU A 95 0.35 -8.73 -27.97
C GLU A 95 0.48 -7.53 -27.02
N ALA A 96 -0.35 -7.47 -25.96
CA ALA A 96 -0.38 -6.37 -25.00
C ALA A 96 0.40 -6.68 -23.70
N VAL A 97 0.93 -7.90 -23.55
CA VAL A 97 1.59 -8.35 -22.29
C VAL A 97 2.83 -7.51 -21.99
N GLU A 98 3.70 -7.30 -22.98
CA GLU A 98 4.93 -6.55 -22.77
C GLU A 98 4.67 -5.09 -22.36
N ASP A 99 3.69 -4.44 -22.97
CA ASP A 99 3.35 -3.06 -22.66
C ASP A 99 2.76 -2.93 -21.25
N LEU A 100 1.93 -3.89 -20.85
CA LEU A 100 1.40 -3.95 -19.49
C LEU A 100 2.53 -4.14 -18.47
N ILE A 101 3.45 -5.08 -18.68
CA ILE A 101 4.59 -5.35 -17.81
C ILE A 101 5.44 -4.08 -17.64
N LYS A 102 5.85 -3.48 -18.75
CA LYS A 102 6.65 -2.24 -18.75
C LYS A 102 5.95 -1.11 -17.99
N GLY A 103 4.67 -0.90 -18.26
CA GLY A 103 3.87 0.13 -17.59
C GLY A 103 3.71 -0.13 -16.10
N TRP A 104 3.54 -1.40 -15.70
CA TRP A 104 3.38 -1.77 -14.30
C TRP A 104 4.68 -1.60 -13.51
N GLU A 105 5.78 -2.11 -14.02
CA GLU A 105 7.09 -2.08 -13.33
C GLU A 105 7.70 -0.67 -13.28
N HIS A 106 7.24 0.25 -14.13
CA HIS A 106 7.64 1.66 -14.08
C HIS A 106 7.22 2.38 -12.78
N ASN A 107 6.26 1.83 -12.02
CA ASN A 107 5.80 2.43 -10.76
C ASN A 107 6.82 2.31 -9.60
N GLY A 108 7.87 1.53 -9.75
CA GLY A 108 8.96 1.42 -8.76
C GLY A 108 9.41 -0.01 -8.48
N THR A 109 10.50 -0.16 -7.72
CA THR A 109 11.22 -1.43 -7.48
C THR A 109 10.33 -2.57 -6.97
N GLY A 110 9.34 -2.26 -6.13
CA GLY A 110 8.41 -3.26 -5.58
C GLY A 110 7.25 -3.66 -6.50
N TRP A 111 7.08 -2.95 -7.61
CA TRP A 111 6.05 -3.26 -8.60
C TRP A 111 6.60 -4.27 -9.59
N GLN A 112 6.13 -5.48 -9.51
CA GLN A 112 6.67 -6.62 -10.24
C GLN A 112 5.56 -7.36 -10.97
N THR A 113 5.97 -8.20 -11.91
CA THR A 113 5.07 -9.05 -12.66
C THR A 113 5.61 -10.47 -12.73
N ASP A 114 4.70 -11.44 -12.81
CA ASP A 114 4.98 -12.79 -13.27
C ASP A 114 3.95 -13.18 -14.33
N THR A 115 4.28 -14.16 -15.14
CA THR A 115 3.37 -14.65 -16.17
C THR A 115 3.08 -16.14 -15.97
N ALA A 116 1.86 -16.55 -16.30
CA ALA A 116 1.44 -17.94 -16.28
C ALA A 116 0.59 -18.27 -17.52
N GLU A 117 0.53 -19.54 -17.83
CA GLU A 117 -0.32 -20.01 -18.93
C GLU A 117 -1.80 -19.72 -18.65
N SER A 118 -2.50 -19.31 -19.70
CA SER A 118 -3.95 -19.09 -19.66
C SER A 118 -4.67 -20.28 -20.29
N LYS A 119 -5.86 -20.57 -19.79
CA LYS A 119 -6.79 -21.52 -20.42
C LYS A 119 -7.52 -20.92 -21.62
N ILE A 120 -7.36 -19.60 -21.85
CA ILE A 120 -7.98 -18.87 -22.96
C ILE A 120 -6.92 -18.71 -24.04
N ASP A 121 -7.20 -19.23 -25.25
CA ASP A 121 -6.30 -19.10 -26.37
C ASP A 121 -6.02 -17.61 -26.71
N GLY A 122 -4.78 -17.31 -27.04
CA GLY A 122 -4.35 -15.94 -27.36
C GLY A 122 -4.17 -15.01 -26.15
N CYS A 123 -4.34 -15.54 -24.94
CA CYS A 123 -4.16 -14.78 -23.70
C CYS A 123 -3.04 -15.35 -22.81
N THR A 124 -2.41 -14.49 -22.04
CA THR A 124 -1.47 -14.83 -20.97
C THR A 124 -2.03 -14.31 -19.65
N VAL A 125 -1.93 -15.09 -18.58
CA VAL A 125 -2.21 -14.61 -17.22
C VAL A 125 -1.01 -13.83 -16.74
N VAL A 126 -1.21 -12.57 -16.37
CA VAL A 126 -0.18 -11.72 -15.76
C VAL A 126 -0.53 -11.50 -14.30
N LEU A 127 0.40 -11.83 -13.40
CA LEU A 127 0.32 -11.54 -11.98
C LEU A 127 0.99 -10.17 -11.76
N LEU A 128 0.21 -9.23 -11.23
CA LEU A 128 0.61 -7.84 -11.02
C LEU A 128 0.82 -7.62 -9.51
N TYR A 129 2.06 -7.62 -9.05
CA TYR A 129 2.39 -7.38 -7.64
C TYR A 129 2.47 -5.89 -7.35
N PHE A 130 1.81 -5.48 -6.27
CA PHE A 130 1.86 -4.10 -5.78
C PHE A 130 3.07 -3.90 -4.89
N GLY A 131 3.80 -2.81 -5.11
CA GLY A 131 4.89 -2.41 -4.24
C GLY A 131 4.42 -2.00 -2.84
N SER A 132 5.31 -2.08 -1.84
CA SER A 132 4.98 -1.74 -0.45
C SER A 132 4.51 -0.29 -0.26
N SER A 133 4.67 0.58 -1.25
CA SER A 133 4.11 1.95 -1.22
C SER A 133 2.57 1.99 -1.13
N THR A 134 1.91 0.90 -1.53
CA THR A 134 0.44 0.75 -1.45
C THR A 134 -0.03 -0.01 -0.23
N PHE A 135 0.90 -0.58 0.56
CA PHE A 135 0.56 -1.43 1.68
C PHE A 135 -0.16 -0.65 2.78
N ASP A 136 -1.19 -1.26 3.32
CA ASP A 136 -1.78 -0.85 4.59
C ASP A 136 -0.89 -1.30 5.77
N THR A 137 -1.28 -0.90 6.98
CA THR A 137 -0.60 -1.24 8.23
C THR A 137 -0.41 -2.76 8.38
N LYS A 138 -1.46 -3.54 8.11
CA LYS A 138 -1.44 -5.00 8.27
C LYS A 138 -0.51 -5.69 7.26
N GLN A 139 -0.49 -5.22 6.02
CA GLN A 139 0.41 -5.73 4.99
C GLN A 139 1.86 -5.37 5.31
N MET A 140 2.10 -4.16 5.81
CA MET A 140 3.43 -3.72 6.21
C MET A 140 3.96 -4.49 7.42
N SER A 141 3.10 -4.77 8.41
CA SER A 141 3.44 -5.63 9.55
C SER A 141 3.89 -7.01 9.08
N ARG A 142 3.11 -7.67 8.22
CA ARG A 142 3.47 -8.98 7.68
C ARG A 142 4.81 -8.98 6.93
N LEU A 143 5.06 -7.92 6.15
CA LEU A 143 6.33 -7.77 5.43
C LEU A 143 7.50 -7.66 6.40
N ILE A 144 7.38 -6.86 7.46
CA ILE A 144 8.39 -6.72 8.50
C ILE A 144 8.59 -8.02 9.25
N ASP A 145 7.52 -8.74 9.60
CA ASP A 145 7.59 -10.02 10.32
C ASP A 145 8.41 -11.05 9.53
N LEU A 146 8.17 -11.18 8.22
CA LEU A 146 8.96 -12.07 7.35
C LEU A 146 10.46 -11.72 7.37
N ILE A 147 10.78 -10.42 7.22
CA ILE A 147 12.16 -9.96 7.22
C ILE A 147 12.82 -10.18 8.60
N VAL A 148 12.09 -9.96 9.69
CA VAL A 148 12.55 -10.19 11.06
C VAL A 148 12.84 -11.67 11.31
N GLU A 149 12.01 -12.59 10.81
CA GLU A 149 12.24 -14.04 10.91
C GLU A 149 13.57 -14.41 10.24
N ASP A 150 13.81 -13.94 9.04
CA ASP A 150 15.05 -14.21 8.32
C ASP A 150 16.26 -13.53 8.97
N CYS A 151 16.11 -12.32 9.49
CA CYS A 151 17.16 -11.66 10.28
C CYS A 151 17.56 -12.50 11.48
N LYS A 152 16.60 -13.00 12.25
CA LYS A 152 16.86 -13.87 13.42
C LYS A 152 17.53 -15.18 13.01
N ALA A 153 17.06 -15.80 11.93
CA ALA A 153 17.67 -17.04 11.40
C ALA A 153 19.14 -16.86 11.02
N ASN A 154 19.53 -15.64 10.61
CA ASN A 154 20.89 -15.28 10.23
C ASN A 154 21.70 -14.57 11.37
N GLY A 155 21.17 -14.59 12.61
CA GLY A 155 21.86 -14.02 13.77
C GLY A 155 21.91 -12.48 13.79
N ILE A 156 21.05 -11.82 13.03
CA ILE A 156 20.96 -10.36 12.96
C ILE A 156 20.05 -9.87 14.09
N GLU A 157 20.55 -8.91 14.87
CA GLU A 157 19.77 -8.27 15.94
C GLU A 157 18.62 -7.45 15.37
N THR A 158 17.41 -7.65 15.91
CA THR A 158 16.18 -6.96 15.53
C THR A 158 15.57 -6.28 16.74
N LEU A 159 14.66 -5.34 16.51
CA LEU A 159 13.84 -4.77 17.57
C LEU A 159 13.02 -5.86 18.27
N THR A 160 12.72 -5.65 19.54
CA THR A 160 11.80 -6.49 20.29
C THR A 160 10.36 -6.33 19.79
N PRO A 161 9.46 -7.30 20.03
CA PRO A 161 8.06 -7.19 19.62
C PRO A 161 7.37 -5.90 20.13
N ASP A 162 7.71 -5.47 21.36
CA ASP A 162 7.15 -4.24 21.95
C ASP A 162 7.67 -2.97 21.24
N GLU A 163 8.91 -2.96 20.81
CA GLU A 163 9.48 -1.87 20.02
C GLU A 163 8.90 -1.84 18.61
N ILE A 164 8.72 -3.01 17.98
CA ILE A 164 8.06 -3.12 16.67
C ILE A 164 6.62 -2.62 16.75
N ALA A 165 5.88 -2.97 17.81
CA ALA A 165 4.51 -2.50 18.02
C ALA A 165 4.40 -0.97 18.14
N ARG A 166 5.47 -0.29 18.58
CA ARG A 166 5.54 1.19 18.67
C ARG A 166 5.87 1.88 17.35
N LEU A 167 6.16 1.13 16.30
CA LEU A 167 6.41 1.71 14.97
C LEU A 167 5.13 2.18 14.26
N ASP A 168 3.97 2.21 14.95
CA ASP A 168 2.66 2.56 14.37
C ASP A 168 2.34 1.72 13.12
N LEU A 169 2.50 0.41 13.27
CA LEU A 169 2.15 -0.59 12.27
C LEU A 169 0.64 -0.83 12.23
#